data_d0119e21c881caa998476e17ae1735d7
#
_entry.id   d0119e21c881caa998476e17ae1735d7
#
_cell.length_a   1.000
_cell.length_b   1.000
_cell.length_c   1.000
_cell.angle_alpha   90.00
_cell.angle_beta   90.00
_cell.angle_gamma   90.00
#
_symmetry.space_group_name_H-M   'P 1'
#
loop_
_entity.id
_entity.type
_entity.pdbx_description
1 polymer ?
#
loop_
_entity_poly.entity_id
_entity_poly.type
_entity_poly.pdbx_seq_one_letter_code
_entity_poly.pdbx_strand_id
1 'polypeptide(L)' 'MSVAKVSEISATSTTGFADAIEQGLARANKTLRHVRSAWIKEQHVRVSNDVITEYQVNMMVTFIIDD' A
#
# COMPACT_ATOMS: atom_id res chain seq x y z
N MET A 1 -6.45 19.08 -17.94
CA MET A 1 -5.74 19.16 -16.65
C MET A 1 -6.45 18.29 -15.62
N SER A 2 -5.73 17.65 -14.77
CA SER A 2 -6.33 16.81 -13.73
C SER A 2 -5.77 17.16 -12.37
N VAL A 3 -6.55 16.87 -11.34
CA VAL A 3 -6.15 17.05 -9.96
C VAL A 3 -6.16 15.70 -9.30
N ALA A 4 -5.11 15.40 -8.59
CA ALA A 4 -4.96 14.12 -7.90
C ALA A 4 -4.78 14.35 -6.41
N LYS A 5 -5.15 13.35 -5.65
CA LYS A 5 -4.93 13.34 -4.22
C LYS A 5 -4.08 12.12 -3.89
N VAL A 6 -3.27 12.25 -2.85
CA VAL A 6 -2.40 11.18 -2.39
C VAL A 6 -2.75 10.83 -0.97
N SER A 7 -2.95 9.55 -0.70
CA SER A 7 -3.22 9.05 0.64
C SER A 7 -2.17 8.00 1.01
N GLU A 8 -1.76 8.02 2.26
CA GLU A 8 -0.83 7.01 2.75
C GLU A 8 -1.61 5.85 3.35
N ILE A 9 -1.24 4.63 2.98
CA ILE A 9 -1.80 3.43 3.54
C ILE A 9 -0.69 2.48 3.97
N SER A 10 -1.01 1.63 4.93
CA SER A 10 -0.09 0.64 5.45
C SER A 10 -0.73 -0.74 5.30
N ALA A 11 0.03 -1.70 4.82
CA ALA A 11 -0.45 -3.06 4.64
C ALA A 11 0.60 -4.04 5.14
N THR A 12 0.14 -5.14 5.69
CA THR A 12 1.01 -6.20 6.19
C THR A 12 0.65 -7.53 5.56
N SER A 13 1.62 -8.41 5.49
CA SER A 13 1.43 -9.76 4.95
C SER A 13 2.41 -10.71 5.65
N THR A 14 2.01 -11.94 5.83
CA THR A 14 2.91 -12.99 6.32
C THR A 14 3.65 -13.67 5.17
N THR A 15 3.29 -13.35 3.93
CA THR A 15 3.84 -13.99 2.73
C THR A 15 5.01 -13.24 2.12
N GLY A 16 4.89 -11.91 1.99
CA GLY A 16 5.94 -11.10 1.40
C GLY A 16 5.49 -9.69 1.10
N PHE A 17 6.43 -8.86 0.65
CA PHE A 17 6.14 -7.46 0.32
C PHE A 17 5.19 -7.34 -0.88
N ALA A 18 5.39 -8.17 -1.91
CA ALA A 18 4.52 -8.11 -3.08
C ALA A 18 3.06 -8.38 -2.70
N ASP A 19 2.84 -9.37 -1.84
CA ASP A 19 1.50 -9.69 -1.37
C ASP A 19 0.90 -8.54 -0.55
N ALA A 20 1.71 -7.92 0.30
CA ALA A 20 1.25 -6.77 1.09
C ALA A 20 0.81 -5.62 0.17
N ILE A 21 1.57 -5.35 -0.89
CA ILE A 21 1.23 -4.32 -1.86
C ILE A 21 -0.09 -4.65 -2.56
N GLU A 22 -0.23 -5.88 -3.03
CA GLU A 22 -1.45 -6.29 -3.74
C GLU A 22 -2.68 -6.21 -2.85
N GLN A 23 -2.58 -6.69 -1.62
CA GLN A 23 -3.70 -6.63 -0.68
C GLN A 23 -4.04 -5.19 -0.32
N GLY A 24 -3.03 -4.36 -0.10
CA GLY A 24 -3.23 -2.95 0.22
C GLY A 24 -3.95 -2.22 -0.90
N LEU A 25 -3.53 -2.43 -2.14
CA LEU A 25 -4.16 -1.81 -3.29
C LEU A 25 -5.57 -2.33 -3.53
N ALA A 26 -5.78 -3.63 -3.35
CA ALA A 26 -7.12 -4.21 -3.49
C ALA A 26 -8.09 -3.58 -2.48
N ARG A 27 -7.64 -3.37 -1.25
CA ARG A 27 -8.46 -2.75 -0.23
C ARG A 27 -8.70 -1.26 -0.52
N ALA A 28 -7.68 -0.58 -0.98
CA ALA A 28 -7.78 0.84 -1.33
C ALA A 28 -8.79 1.05 -2.47
N ASN A 29 -8.80 0.15 -3.44
CA ASN A 29 -9.73 0.23 -4.57
C ASN A 29 -11.20 0.10 -4.16
N LYS A 30 -11.48 -0.39 -2.97
CA LYS A 30 -12.86 -0.47 -2.48
C LYS A 30 -13.38 0.87 -1.99
N THR A 31 -12.50 1.75 -1.54
CA THR A 31 -12.90 3.03 -0.94
C THR A 31 -12.44 4.24 -1.73
N LEU A 32 -11.41 4.10 -2.54
CA LEU A 32 -10.88 5.19 -3.34
C LEU A 32 -11.24 4.95 -4.81
N ARG A 33 -11.67 6.01 -5.49
CA ARG A 33 -11.98 5.94 -6.91
C ARG A 33 -10.76 6.34 -7.72
N HIS A 34 -10.62 5.70 -8.88
CA HIS A 34 -9.61 6.11 -9.87
C HIS A 34 -8.20 6.09 -9.32
N VAL A 35 -7.86 5.01 -8.62
CA VAL A 35 -6.48 4.78 -8.19
C VAL A 35 -5.63 4.65 -9.45
N ARG A 36 -4.58 5.47 -9.55
CA ARG A 36 -3.74 5.55 -10.75
C ARG A 36 -2.36 4.97 -10.54
N SER A 37 -1.80 5.19 -9.37
CA SER A 37 -0.45 4.75 -9.09
C SER A 37 -0.24 4.68 -7.59
N ALA A 38 0.85 4.06 -7.22
CA ALA A 38 1.28 4.01 -5.83
C ALA A 38 2.79 3.91 -5.83
N TRP A 39 3.42 4.44 -4.79
CA TRP A 39 4.84 4.21 -4.61
C TRP A 39 5.08 3.80 -3.16
N ILE A 40 6.15 3.05 -2.97
CA ILE A 40 6.51 2.53 -1.66
C ILE A 40 7.32 3.60 -0.93
N LYS A 41 6.79 4.03 0.20
CA LYS A 41 7.48 4.99 1.04
C LYS A 41 8.50 4.30 1.91
N GLU A 42 8.13 3.17 2.49
CA GLU A 42 9.03 2.39 3.34
C GLU A 42 8.57 0.95 3.42
N GLN A 43 9.51 0.10 3.75
CA GLN A 43 9.26 -1.32 3.95
C GLN A 43 9.88 -1.72 5.28
N HIS A 44 9.15 -2.55 6.03
CA HIS A 44 9.59 -3.06 7.32
C HIS A 44 9.37 -4.56 7.38
N VAL A 45 10.16 -5.22 8.20
CA VAL A 45 9.87 -6.60 8.57
C VAL A 45 9.83 -6.70 10.09
N ARG A 46 9.00 -7.58 10.58
CA ARG A 46 9.01 -7.96 11.98
C ARG A 46 9.77 -9.26 12.10
N VAL A 47 10.57 -9.35 13.15
CA VAL A 47 11.45 -10.50 13.37
C VAL A 47 11.14 -11.07 14.74
N SER A 48 10.99 -12.38 14.83
CA SER A 48 10.82 -13.08 16.09
C SER A 48 11.61 -14.38 16.01
N ASN A 49 12.42 -14.66 17.04
CA ASN A 49 13.25 -15.85 17.08
C ASN A 49 14.11 -16.02 15.82
N ASP A 50 14.73 -14.91 15.40
CA ASP A 50 15.62 -14.87 14.22
C ASP A 50 14.94 -15.17 12.87
N VAL A 51 13.61 -15.10 12.83
CA VAL A 51 12.83 -15.40 11.63
C VAL A 51 11.93 -14.21 11.32
N ILE A 52 11.81 -13.87 10.05
CA ILE A 52 10.87 -12.86 9.60
C ILE A 52 9.46 -13.42 9.74
N THR A 53 8.62 -12.73 10.50
CA THR A 53 7.23 -13.16 10.76
C THR A 53 6.22 -12.35 9.99
N GLU A 54 6.56 -11.12 9.61
CA GLU A 54 5.58 -10.24 8.97
C GLU A 54 6.31 -9.23 8.09
N TYR A 55 5.69 -8.90 6.96
CA TYR A 55 6.18 -7.90 6.01
C TYR A 55 5.19 -6.74 6.00
N GLN A 56 5.68 -5.54 6.16
CA GLN A 56 4.85 -4.34 6.15
C GLN A 56 5.34 -3.36 5.08
N VAL A 57 4.40 -2.80 4.32
CA VAL A 57 4.69 -1.70 3.40
C VAL A 57 3.85 -0.50 3.78
N ASN A 58 4.49 0.67 3.74
CA ASN A 58 3.78 1.93 3.84
C ASN A 58 3.89 2.55 2.46
N MET A 59 2.76 2.83 1.84
CA MET A 59 2.75 3.31 0.47
C MET A 59 1.85 4.52 0.30
N MET A 60 2.20 5.33 -0.69
CA MET A 60 1.42 6.50 -1.05
C MET A 60 0.62 6.13 -2.29
N VAL A 61 -0.68 6.28 -2.21
CA VAL A 61 -1.59 5.93 -3.31
C VAL A 61 -2.13 7.20 -3.92
N THR A 62 -1.98 7.31 -5.24
CA THR A 62 -2.45 8.47 -6.00
C THR A 62 -3.75 8.13 -6.68
N PHE A 63 -4.75 8.96 -6.49
CA PHE A 63 -6.03 8.79 -7.18
C PHE A 63 -6.53 10.12 -7.70
N ILE A 64 -7.31 10.06 -8.76
CA ILE A 64 -7.82 11.25 -9.44
C ILE A 64 -9.09 11.72 -8.76
N ILE A 65 -9.17 13.02 -8.52
CA ILE A 65 -10.36 13.63 -7.98
C ILE A 65 -11.26 14.01 -9.17
N ASP A 66 -12.48 13.53 -9.13
CA ASP A 66 -13.47 13.91 -10.15
C ASP A 66 -14.05 15.26 -9.82
N ASP A 67 -14.20 16.06 -10.85
CA ASP A 67 -14.85 17.36 -10.72
C ASP A 67 -16.34 17.24 -10.94
#